data_f3c6c7a426715bb993590c6e1b89c71d
#
_entry.id   f3c6c7a426715bb993590c6e1b89c71d
#
_cell.length_a   1.000
_cell.length_b   1.000
_cell.length_c   1.000
_cell.angle_alpha   90.00
_cell.angle_beta   90.00
_cell.angle_gamma   90.00
#
_symmetry.space_group_name_H-M   'P 1'
#
loop_
_entity.id
_entity.type
_entity.pdbx_description
1 polymer ?
#
loop_
_entity_poly.entity_id
_entity_poly.type
_entity_poly.pdbx_seq_one_letter_code
_entity_poly.pdbx_strand_id
1 'polypeptide(L)'
;TDNPHLMADGQYEAMLRSLPDVERKRLLEGDWDVAEGAAFPEFSRVKHVVEHFDIPTNWPRIRAADYGYSAPSCVLWGAIDWDNNIWVYRELYAKHLTAEQLADRILEAEQLDPLPHYTVLDSSCWNKTGFGPSIAEVMMRQGVRWTPSDRNRVQGKMEIHRRLADDPYSQEPRIRFFSSCQNIVKQIAGIPLSKTNSEDVDTKAEDHAYDALRYMLMTRMSGYASIHQQLGAIKNHVHKVQDEVFGY
;
A
#
# COMPACT_ATOMS: atom_id res chain seq x y z
N THR A 1 -4.47 -25.03 11.83
CA THR A 1 -4.22 -26.46 11.59
C THR A 1 -4.21 -27.21 12.93
N ASP A 2 -5.43 -27.53 13.43
CA ASP A 2 -5.61 -28.02 14.82
C ASP A 2 -5.60 -29.54 14.95
N ASN A 3 -5.25 -30.27 13.88
CA ASN A 3 -5.18 -31.72 13.94
C ASN A 3 -3.82 -32.26 13.50
N PRO A 4 -2.91 -32.54 14.44
CA PRO A 4 -1.56 -33.02 14.14
C PRO A 4 -1.52 -34.40 13.44
N HIS A 5 -2.58 -35.21 13.53
CA HIS A 5 -2.63 -36.54 12.90
C HIS A 5 -2.86 -36.45 11.37
N LEU A 6 -3.50 -35.40 10.85
CA LEU A 6 -3.70 -35.19 9.41
C LEU A 6 -2.44 -34.65 8.70
N MET A 7 -1.53 -34.04 9.46
CA MET A 7 -0.27 -33.48 8.93
C MET A 7 0.88 -34.48 8.88
N ALA A 8 0.77 -35.60 9.60
CA ALA A 8 1.86 -36.57 9.71
C ALA A 8 2.17 -37.33 8.40
N ASP A 9 1.26 -37.38 7.45
CA ASP A 9 1.34 -38.22 6.25
C ASP A 9 1.75 -37.44 4.97
N GLY A 10 1.87 -36.13 5.02
CA GLY A 10 2.21 -35.31 3.84
C GLY A 10 1.21 -35.36 2.67
N GLN A 11 0.34 -36.38 2.65
CA GLN A 11 -0.64 -36.63 1.59
C GLN A 11 -1.77 -35.58 1.64
N TYR A 12 -2.20 -35.18 2.84
CA TYR A 12 -3.22 -34.17 3.01
C TYR A 12 -2.73 -32.80 2.54
N GLU A 13 -1.50 -32.43 2.86
CA GLU A 13 -0.90 -31.20 2.37
C GLU A 13 -0.72 -31.20 0.84
N ALA A 14 -0.29 -32.34 0.28
CA ALA A 14 -0.17 -32.50 -1.18
C ALA A 14 -1.54 -32.38 -1.87
N MET A 15 -2.60 -32.93 -1.27
CA MET A 15 -3.96 -32.80 -1.76
C MET A 15 -4.42 -31.33 -1.70
N LEU A 16 -4.18 -30.62 -0.60
CA LEU A 16 -4.53 -29.21 -0.47
C LEU A 16 -3.77 -28.34 -1.49
N ARG A 17 -2.52 -28.66 -1.77
CA ARG A 17 -1.71 -27.96 -2.79
C ARG A 17 -2.22 -28.19 -4.23
N SER A 18 -2.96 -29.24 -4.48
CA SER A 18 -3.58 -29.51 -5.79
C SER A 18 -4.91 -28.80 -6.03
N LEU A 19 -5.47 -28.18 -4.99
CA LEU A 19 -6.72 -27.42 -5.10
C LEU A 19 -6.52 -26.12 -5.91
N PRO A 20 -7.60 -25.58 -6.52
CA PRO A 20 -7.60 -24.23 -7.08
C PRO A 20 -7.07 -23.20 -6.07
N ASP A 21 -6.41 -22.16 -6.56
CA ASP A 21 -5.68 -21.19 -5.73
C ASP A 21 -6.50 -20.59 -4.59
N VAL A 22 -7.77 -20.28 -4.82
CA VAL A 22 -8.68 -19.72 -3.81
C VAL A 22 -8.97 -20.73 -2.70
N GLU A 23 -9.29 -21.99 -3.08
CA GLU A 23 -9.59 -23.05 -2.11
C GLU A 23 -8.34 -23.43 -1.33
N ARG A 24 -7.18 -23.48 -2.00
CA ARG A 24 -5.89 -23.72 -1.37
C ARG A 24 -5.58 -22.67 -0.32
N LYS A 25 -5.71 -21.38 -0.65
CA LYS A 25 -5.48 -20.27 0.29
C LYS A 25 -6.41 -20.35 1.49
N ARG A 26 -7.68 -20.66 1.27
CA ARG A 26 -8.65 -20.82 2.36
C ARG A 26 -8.30 -21.97 3.29
N LEU A 27 -8.00 -23.14 2.75
CA LEU A 27 -7.84 -24.38 3.53
C LEU A 27 -6.42 -24.57 4.06
N LEU A 28 -5.40 -24.20 3.29
CA LEU A 28 -4.00 -24.38 3.68
C LEU A 28 -3.48 -23.17 4.48
N GLU A 29 -3.83 -21.97 4.05
CA GLU A 29 -3.31 -20.73 4.63
C GLU A 29 -4.30 -20.08 5.64
N GLY A 30 -5.53 -20.62 5.74
CA GLY A 30 -6.58 -20.05 6.61
C GLY A 30 -7.09 -18.68 6.16
N ASP A 31 -6.82 -18.32 4.90
CA ASP A 31 -7.21 -17.02 4.33
C ASP A 31 -8.60 -17.10 3.70
N TRP A 32 -9.62 -16.87 4.52
CA TRP A 32 -11.02 -16.93 4.12
C TRP A 32 -11.50 -15.68 3.37
N ASP A 33 -10.69 -14.61 3.31
CA ASP A 33 -11.05 -13.37 2.65
C ASP A 33 -10.75 -13.37 1.14
N VAL A 34 -10.04 -14.36 0.65
CA VAL A 34 -9.75 -14.48 -0.80
C VAL A 34 -11.04 -14.80 -1.55
N ALA A 35 -11.49 -13.85 -2.38
CA ALA A 35 -12.65 -14.00 -3.24
C ALA A 35 -12.26 -14.61 -4.58
N GLU A 36 -13.14 -15.48 -5.10
CA GLU A 36 -13.00 -15.97 -6.48
C GLU A 36 -13.15 -14.79 -7.46
N GLY A 37 -12.19 -14.63 -8.37
CA GLY A 37 -12.15 -13.49 -9.29
C GLY A 37 -11.62 -12.18 -8.70
N ALA A 38 -10.96 -12.24 -7.52
CA ALA A 38 -10.23 -11.10 -6.97
C ALA A 38 -9.14 -10.60 -7.92
N ALA A 39 -8.95 -9.29 -7.96
CA ALA A 39 -7.98 -8.66 -8.86
C ALA A 39 -6.51 -8.95 -8.47
N PHE A 40 -6.25 -9.31 -7.21
CA PHE A 40 -4.92 -9.52 -6.65
C PHE A 40 -4.75 -10.93 -6.07
N PRO A 41 -4.58 -11.96 -6.90
CA PRO A 41 -4.40 -13.33 -6.42
C PRO A 41 -3.11 -13.55 -5.64
N GLU A 42 -2.11 -12.67 -5.77
CA GLU A 42 -0.86 -12.71 -5.03
C GLU A 42 -1.04 -12.36 -3.54
N PHE A 43 -2.10 -11.62 -3.21
CA PHE A 43 -2.33 -11.24 -1.83
C PHE A 43 -2.56 -12.47 -0.95
N SER A 44 -1.90 -12.48 0.20
CA SER A 44 -2.10 -13.44 1.28
C SER A 44 -1.95 -12.73 2.62
N ARG A 45 -2.90 -12.93 3.54
CA ARG A 45 -2.81 -12.31 4.86
C ARG A 45 -1.54 -12.71 5.60
N VAL A 46 -1.13 -13.97 5.47
CA VAL A 46 0.05 -14.49 6.15
C VAL A 46 1.33 -13.76 5.75
N LYS A 47 1.44 -13.37 4.46
CA LYS A 47 2.63 -12.69 3.94
C LYS A 47 2.56 -11.17 4.05
N HIS A 48 1.37 -10.60 3.85
CA HIS A 48 1.20 -9.17 3.63
C HIS A 48 0.67 -8.41 4.83
N VAL A 49 0.05 -9.10 5.81
CA VAL A 49 -0.47 -8.45 7.01
C VAL A 49 0.46 -8.76 8.17
N VAL A 50 0.90 -7.69 8.83
CA VAL A 50 1.84 -7.79 9.95
C VAL A 50 1.28 -7.10 11.18
N GLU A 51 1.69 -7.56 12.35
CA GLU A 51 1.40 -6.88 13.60
C GLU A 51 2.13 -5.54 13.67
N HIS A 52 1.59 -4.66 14.49
CA HIS A 52 2.15 -3.33 14.70
C HIS A 52 3.56 -3.43 15.30
N PHE A 53 4.47 -2.61 14.78
CA PHE A 53 5.78 -2.36 15.34
C PHE A 53 6.14 -0.87 15.22
N ASP A 54 7.07 -0.38 16.01
CA ASP A 54 7.52 1.01 15.97
C ASP A 54 8.31 1.28 14.69
N ILE A 55 7.72 2.07 13.79
CA ILE A 55 8.37 2.45 12.53
C ILE A 55 9.59 3.33 12.82
N PRO A 56 10.81 2.95 12.39
CA PRO A 56 12.00 3.75 12.58
C PRO A 56 11.83 5.19 12.08
N THR A 57 12.25 6.17 12.87
CA THR A 57 12.05 7.60 12.53
C THR A 57 12.81 8.05 11.28
N ASN A 58 13.86 7.33 10.91
CA ASN A 58 14.68 7.56 9.73
C ASN A 58 14.12 6.92 8.44
N TRP A 59 13.01 6.16 8.52
CA TRP A 59 12.31 5.71 7.33
C TRP A 59 11.46 6.84 6.79
N PRO A 60 11.55 7.17 5.49
CA PRO A 60 10.71 8.19 4.89
C PRO A 60 9.23 7.86 5.00
N ARG A 61 8.43 8.85 5.38
CA ARG A 61 6.97 8.74 5.46
C ARG A 61 6.33 9.22 4.17
N ILE A 62 5.28 8.57 3.79
CA ILE A 62 4.44 8.89 2.64
C ILE A 62 2.98 8.89 3.06
N ARG A 63 2.18 9.75 2.44
CA ARG A 63 0.73 9.80 2.66
C ARG A 63 0.02 9.89 1.32
N ALA A 64 -1.06 9.12 1.16
CA ALA A 64 -1.93 9.23 0.01
C ALA A 64 -3.39 9.22 0.42
N ALA A 65 -4.24 9.91 -0.33
CA ALA A 65 -5.67 9.95 -0.04
C ALA A 65 -6.52 9.91 -1.30
N ASP A 66 -7.67 9.23 -1.15
CA ASP A 66 -8.83 9.33 -1.99
C ASP A 66 -9.94 10.03 -1.20
N TYR A 67 -10.44 11.16 -1.70
CA TYR A 67 -11.44 11.96 -1.00
C TYR A 67 -12.84 11.69 -1.52
N GLY A 68 -13.74 11.37 -0.61
CA GLY A 68 -15.17 11.32 -0.82
C GLY A 68 -15.93 11.98 0.33
N TYR A 69 -17.12 12.50 0.08
CA TYR A 69 -18.02 12.97 1.14
C TYR A 69 -19.13 11.97 1.40
N SER A 70 -19.97 11.68 0.41
CA SER A 70 -21.00 10.62 0.50
C SER A 70 -20.38 9.22 0.39
N ALA A 71 -19.38 9.07 -0.47
CA ALA A 71 -18.47 7.93 -0.47
C ALA A 71 -17.43 8.09 0.64
N PRO A 72 -16.77 7.01 1.09
CA PRO A 72 -15.71 7.13 2.07
C PRO A 72 -14.51 7.93 1.57
N SER A 73 -13.93 8.77 2.41
CA SER A 73 -12.55 9.20 2.26
C SER A 73 -11.63 8.13 2.83
N CYS A 74 -10.56 7.81 2.11
CA CYS A 74 -9.49 6.97 2.61
C CYS A 74 -8.17 7.75 2.61
N VAL A 75 -7.48 7.74 3.75
CA VAL A 75 -6.10 8.23 3.86
C VAL A 75 -5.23 7.10 4.34
N LEU A 76 -4.15 6.84 3.61
CA LEU A 76 -3.15 5.83 3.95
C LEU A 76 -1.82 6.51 4.26
N TRP A 77 -1.17 6.04 5.33
CA TRP A 77 0.20 6.40 5.66
C TRP A 77 1.10 5.20 5.47
N GLY A 78 2.19 5.42 4.77
CA GLY A 78 3.20 4.41 4.52
C GLY A 78 4.58 4.88 4.97
N ALA A 79 5.46 3.92 5.23
CA ALA A 79 6.88 4.13 5.44
C ALA A 79 7.66 3.31 4.42
N ILE A 80 8.82 3.81 4.02
CA ILE A 80 9.71 3.14 3.07
C ILE A 80 10.98 2.73 3.83
N ASP A 81 11.27 1.44 3.85
CA ASP A 81 12.51 0.96 4.43
C ASP A 81 13.71 1.08 3.46
N TRP A 82 14.89 0.69 3.93
CA TRP A 82 16.13 0.79 3.16
C TRP A 82 16.18 -0.14 1.94
N ASP A 83 15.38 -1.20 1.93
CA ASP A 83 15.24 -2.14 0.81
C ASP A 83 14.12 -1.73 -0.15
N ASN A 84 13.54 -0.53 0.06
CA ASN A 84 12.44 0.02 -0.74
C ASN A 84 11.14 -0.81 -0.63
N ASN A 85 10.94 -1.50 0.51
CA ASN A 85 9.65 -2.07 0.86
C ASN A 85 8.75 -0.98 1.44
N ILE A 86 7.46 -1.11 1.20
CA ILE A 86 6.45 -0.18 1.70
C ILE A 86 5.68 -0.84 2.83
N TRP A 87 5.59 -0.13 3.95
CA TRP A 87 4.86 -0.52 5.14
C TRP A 87 3.69 0.43 5.32
N VAL A 88 2.46 -0.01 4.97
CA VAL A 88 1.25 0.79 5.21
C VAL A 88 0.88 0.60 6.67
N TYR A 89 1.15 1.60 7.50
CA TYR A 89 1.11 1.47 8.96
C TYR A 89 -0.09 2.15 9.62
N ARG A 90 -0.81 2.99 8.88
CA ARG A 90 -1.99 3.69 9.38
C ARG A 90 -3.00 3.93 8.27
N GLU A 91 -4.27 3.84 8.64
CA GLU A 91 -5.41 4.08 7.77
C GLU A 91 -6.42 4.98 8.49
N LEU A 92 -6.97 5.96 7.78
CA LEU A 92 -8.17 6.68 8.16
C LEU A 92 -9.22 6.42 7.08
N TYR A 93 -10.37 5.88 7.48
CA TYR A 93 -11.45 5.54 6.57
C TYR A 93 -12.76 6.06 7.14
N ALA A 94 -13.36 7.09 6.51
CA ALA A 94 -14.53 7.77 7.07
C ALA A 94 -15.41 8.39 5.98
N LYS A 95 -16.71 8.48 6.27
CA LYS A 95 -17.70 9.20 5.44
C LYS A 95 -18.08 10.52 6.09
N HIS A 96 -18.64 11.41 5.29
CA HIS A 96 -19.26 12.65 5.72
C HIS A 96 -18.31 13.64 6.42
N LEU A 97 -17.01 13.56 6.08
CA LEU A 97 -16.05 14.57 6.48
C LEU A 97 -15.92 15.63 5.38
N THR A 98 -16.07 16.90 5.75
CA THR A 98 -15.70 18.00 4.84
C THR A 98 -14.19 18.02 4.63
N ALA A 99 -13.72 18.79 3.64
CA ALA A 99 -12.29 18.90 3.37
C ALA A 99 -11.51 19.42 4.60
N GLU A 100 -12.10 20.40 5.32
CA GLU A 100 -11.53 20.93 6.56
C GLU A 100 -11.45 19.86 7.66
N GLN A 101 -12.57 19.14 7.88
CA GLN A 101 -12.62 18.10 8.91
C GLN A 101 -11.65 16.96 8.62
N LEU A 102 -11.50 16.57 7.35
CA LEU A 102 -10.52 15.56 6.98
C LEU A 102 -9.09 16.08 7.20
N ALA A 103 -8.83 17.35 6.86
CA ALA A 103 -7.53 17.95 7.11
C ALA A 103 -7.19 17.99 8.61
N ASP A 104 -8.13 18.35 9.47
CA ASP A 104 -7.94 18.34 10.93
C ASP A 104 -7.61 16.96 11.44
N ARG A 105 -8.32 15.91 10.96
CA ARG A 105 -8.04 14.50 11.32
C ARG A 105 -6.67 14.04 10.86
N ILE A 106 -6.22 14.48 9.70
CA ILE A 106 -4.87 14.17 9.19
C ILE A 106 -3.81 14.82 10.09
N LEU A 107 -3.96 16.09 10.42
CA LEU A 107 -3.03 16.81 11.28
C LEU A 107 -2.98 16.22 12.71
N GLU A 108 -4.14 15.82 13.25
CA GLU A 108 -4.21 15.11 14.53
C GLU A 108 -3.44 13.78 14.48
N ALA A 109 -3.63 13.00 13.41
CA ALA A 109 -2.97 11.71 13.24
C ALA A 109 -1.44 11.82 13.06
N GLU A 110 -0.95 12.97 12.60
CA GLU A 110 0.47 13.23 12.32
C GLU A 110 1.21 13.97 13.45
N GLN A 111 0.53 14.31 14.56
CA GLN A 111 1.13 15.13 15.63
C GLN A 111 2.46 14.63 16.18
N LEU A 112 2.62 13.30 16.25
CA LEU A 112 3.82 12.64 16.79
C LEU A 112 4.67 11.97 15.72
N ASP A 113 4.26 12.02 14.46
CA ASP A 113 4.97 11.39 13.35
C ASP A 113 5.98 12.36 12.71
N PRO A 114 7.07 11.85 12.12
CA PRO A 114 7.85 12.64 11.17
C PRO A 114 6.98 13.13 10.01
N LEU A 115 7.20 14.36 9.57
CA LEU A 115 6.45 14.92 8.43
C LEU A 115 6.61 14.01 7.19
N PRO A 116 5.52 13.75 6.45
CA PRO A 116 5.62 12.97 5.22
C PRO A 116 6.54 13.64 4.20
N HIS A 117 7.42 12.87 3.59
CA HIS A 117 8.34 13.32 2.56
C HIS A 117 7.60 13.69 1.28
N TYR A 118 6.56 12.94 0.95
CA TYR A 118 5.61 13.32 -0.08
C TYR A 118 4.19 12.90 0.25
N THR A 119 3.25 13.61 -0.34
CA THR A 119 1.84 13.47 -0.04
C THR A 119 1.04 13.59 -1.33
N VAL A 120 0.09 12.68 -1.52
CA VAL A 120 -0.65 12.55 -2.76
C VAL A 120 -2.14 12.54 -2.49
N LEU A 121 -2.90 13.31 -3.25
CA LEU A 121 -4.35 13.33 -3.19
C LEU A 121 -4.91 13.07 -4.59
N ASP A 122 -6.10 12.46 -4.68
CA ASP A 122 -6.78 12.33 -5.97
C ASP A 122 -6.79 13.66 -6.73
N SER A 123 -6.28 13.63 -7.95
CA SER A 123 -6.14 14.82 -8.79
C SER A 123 -7.47 15.49 -9.12
N SER A 124 -8.62 14.82 -9.01
CA SER A 124 -9.94 15.41 -9.17
C SER A 124 -10.22 16.49 -8.10
N CYS A 125 -9.57 16.40 -6.93
CA CYS A 125 -9.70 17.36 -5.83
C CYS A 125 -9.18 18.78 -6.16
N TRP A 126 -8.44 18.96 -7.25
CA TRP A 126 -8.05 20.29 -7.77
C TRP A 126 -9.09 20.90 -8.71
N ASN A 127 -10.11 20.14 -9.12
CA ASN A 127 -11.18 20.67 -9.95
C ASN A 127 -12.02 21.69 -9.14
N LYS A 128 -12.25 22.86 -9.72
CA LYS A 128 -13.10 23.89 -9.11
C LYS A 128 -14.53 23.70 -9.57
N THR A 129 -15.43 23.56 -8.60
CA THR A 129 -16.88 23.57 -8.84
C THR A 129 -17.41 24.95 -8.44
N GLY A 130 -17.50 25.88 -9.42
CA GLY A 130 -17.94 27.24 -9.18
C GLY A 130 -16.82 28.21 -8.78
N PHE A 131 -17.16 29.24 -7.97
CA PHE A 131 -16.24 30.32 -7.61
C PHE A 131 -15.42 30.09 -6.34
N GLY A 132 -15.63 28.96 -5.66
CA GLY A 132 -14.94 28.62 -4.41
C GLY A 132 -13.55 27.99 -4.62
N PRO A 133 -12.81 27.77 -3.53
CA PRO A 133 -11.58 27.00 -3.58
C PRO A 133 -11.87 25.53 -3.90
N SER A 134 -10.91 24.86 -4.52
CA SER A 134 -10.96 23.40 -4.70
C SER A 134 -10.81 22.67 -3.37
N ILE A 135 -11.18 21.38 -3.31
CA ILE A 135 -11.02 20.54 -2.13
C ILE A 135 -9.55 20.54 -1.66
N ALA A 136 -8.61 20.39 -2.60
CA ALA A 136 -7.18 20.43 -2.30
C ALA A 136 -6.74 21.77 -1.72
N GLU A 137 -7.21 22.89 -2.30
CA GLU A 137 -6.91 24.25 -1.78
C GLU A 137 -7.46 24.45 -0.36
N VAL A 138 -8.64 23.92 -0.04
CA VAL A 138 -9.22 23.97 1.32
C VAL A 138 -8.32 23.24 2.31
N MET A 139 -7.95 21.98 2.03
CA MET A 139 -7.07 21.20 2.90
C MET A 139 -5.69 21.86 3.06
N MET A 140 -5.14 22.43 1.98
CA MET A 140 -3.84 23.12 2.04
C MET A 140 -3.88 24.38 2.89
N ARG A 141 -4.99 25.11 2.94
CA ARG A 141 -5.19 26.25 3.85
C ARG A 141 -5.21 25.85 5.32
N GLN A 142 -5.63 24.62 5.63
CA GLN A 142 -5.55 24.02 6.97
C GLN A 142 -4.13 23.54 7.33
N GLY A 143 -3.18 23.58 6.40
CA GLY A 143 -1.79 23.17 6.63
C GLY A 143 -1.40 21.78 6.11
N VAL A 144 -2.35 21.03 5.55
CA VAL A 144 -2.07 19.72 4.95
C VAL A 144 -1.54 19.90 3.53
N ARG A 145 -0.31 19.44 3.28
CA ARG A 145 0.29 19.54 1.94
C ARG A 145 -0.18 18.38 1.05
N TRP A 146 -0.40 18.67 -0.25
CA TRP A 146 -0.80 17.70 -1.24
C TRP A 146 -0.16 17.96 -2.60
N THR A 147 0.12 16.88 -3.32
CA THR A 147 0.41 16.89 -4.76
C THR A 147 -0.66 16.07 -5.49
N PRO A 148 -1.00 16.41 -6.74
CA PRO A 148 -2.00 15.67 -7.49
C PRO A 148 -1.48 14.27 -7.86
N SER A 149 -2.38 13.29 -7.81
CA SER A 149 -2.11 11.89 -8.16
C SER A 149 -1.93 11.69 -9.66
N ASP A 150 -1.16 10.67 -10.04
CA ASP A 150 -1.22 10.08 -11.38
C ASP A 150 -2.54 9.31 -11.55
N ARG A 151 -3.18 9.49 -12.72
CA ARG A 151 -4.48 8.88 -13.04
C ARG A 151 -4.39 7.54 -13.76
N ASN A 152 -3.21 7.08 -14.11
CA ASN A 152 -3.04 5.84 -14.88
C ASN A 152 -3.42 4.61 -14.03
N ARG A 153 -4.68 4.15 -14.18
CA ARG A 153 -5.22 3.04 -13.39
C ARG A 153 -4.54 1.72 -13.71
N VAL A 154 -4.32 1.43 -14.99
CA VAL A 154 -3.70 0.17 -15.44
C VAL A 154 -2.28 0.04 -14.89
N GLN A 155 -1.47 1.09 -15.07
CA GLN A 155 -0.11 1.08 -14.55
C GLN A 155 -0.07 1.00 -13.01
N GLY A 156 -1.00 1.69 -12.34
CA GLY A 156 -1.11 1.63 -10.88
C GLY A 156 -1.50 0.23 -10.37
N LYS A 157 -2.44 -0.45 -11.03
CA LYS A 157 -2.77 -1.85 -10.74
C LYS A 157 -1.55 -2.75 -10.92
N MET A 158 -0.82 -2.61 -12.03
CA MET A 158 0.40 -3.38 -12.28
C MET A 158 1.48 -3.16 -11.21
N GLU A 159 1.62 -1.92 -10.70
CA GLU A 159 2.56 -1.63 -9.61
C GLU A 159 2.14 -2.31 -8.30
N ILE A 160 0.83 -2.39 -8.01
CA ILE A 160 0.32 -3.13 -6.85
C ILE A 160 0.65 -4.62 -7.02
N HIS A 161 0.36 -5.24 -8.17
CA HIS A 161 0.73 -6.64 -8.45
C HIS A 161 2.21 -6.89 -8.22
N ARG A 162 3.07 -6.04 -8.78
CA ARG A 162 4.52 -6.16 -8.65
C ARG A 162 5.01 -6.11 -7.20
N ARG A 163 4.32 -5.36 -6.34
CA ARG A 163 4.71 -5.23 -4.93
C ARG A 163 4.12 -6.31 -4.04
N LEU A 164 2.98 -6.87 -4.43
CA LEU A 164 2.38 -8.00 -3.73
C LEU A 164 3.08 -9.32 -4.08
N ALA A 165 3.59 -9.46 -5.30
CA ALA A 165 4.35 -10.64 -5.70
C ALA A 165 5.65 -10.77 -4.90
N ASP A 166 6.06 -12.01 -4.66
CA ASP A 166 7.36 -12.30 -4.05
C ASP A 166 8.49 -11.76 -4.94
N ASP A 167 9.39 -11.01 -4.35
CA ASP A 167 10.59 -10.55 -5.04
C ASP A 167 11.49 -11.76 -5.38
N PRO A 168 12.01 -11.86 -6.61
CA PRO A 168 12.78 -13.02 -7.05
C PRO A 168 14.03 -13.31 -6.20
N TYR A 169 14.59 -12.29 -5.55
CA TYR A 169 15.82 -12.42 -4.78
C TYR A 169 15.56 -12.67 -3.29
N SER A 170 14.64 -11.90 -2.69
CA SER A 170 14.34 -12.00 -1.27
C SER A 170 13.28 -13.05 -0.95
N GLN A 171 12.49 -13.49 -1.94
CA GLN A 171 11.32 -14.36 -1.79
C GLN A 171 10.25 -13.77 -0.85
N GLU A 172 10.23 -12.45 -0.71
CA GLU A 172 9.34 -11.69 0.15
C GLU A 172 8.61 -10.59 -0.62
N PRO A 173 7.36 -10.25 -0.26
CA PRO A 173 6.66 -9.15 -0.90
C PRO A 173 7.27 -7.80 -0.53
N ARG A 174 7.17 -6.85 -1.47
CA ARG A 174 7.68 -5.47 -1.28
C ARG A 174 6.65 -4.50 -0.73
N ILE A 175 5.52 -4.99 -0.26
CA ILE A 175 4.50 -4.21 0.44
C ILE A 175 3.89 -5.04 1.56
N ARG A 176 3.69 -4.40 2.70
CA ARG A 176 3.00 -4.99 3.85
C ARG A 176 2.07 -3.97 4.49
N PHE A 177 1.05 -4.48 5.15
CA PHE A 177 0.01 -3.69 5.80
C PHE A 177 -0.03 -4.05 7.29
N PHE A 178 -0.12 -3.06 8.16
CA PHE A 178 -0.41 -3.34 9.56
C PHE A 178 -1.83 -3.89 9.71
N SER A 179 -2.00 -4.81 10.66
CA SER A 179 -3.28 -5.46 10.95
C SER A 179 -4.40 -4.46 11.29
N SER A 180 -4.05 -3.25 11.72
CA SER A 180 -4.97 -2.12 11.96
C SER A 180 -5.54 -1.48 10.68
N CYS A 181 -4.89 -1.65 9.51
CA CYS A 181 -5.33 -1.09 8.23
C CYS A 181 -6.38 -1.98 7.56
N GLN A 182 -7.54 -2.13 8.19
CA GLN A 182 -8.53 -3.15 7.85
C GLN A 182 -9.20 -2.95 6.50
N ASN A 183 -9.47 -1.69 6.09
CA ASN A 183 -10.19 -1.43 4.84
C ASN A 183 -9.30 -1.69 3.63
N ILE A 184 -8.04 -1.27 3.63
CA ILE A 184 -7.13 -1.58 2.54
C ILE A 184 -6.87 -3.08 2.44
N VAL A 185 -6.67 -3.78 3.55
CA VAL A 185 -6.50 -5.24 3.59
C VAL A 185 -7.72 -5.94 3.00
N LYS A 186 -8.93 -5.55 3.42
CA LYS A 186 -10.18 -6.09 2.89
C LYS A 186 -10.34 -5.83 1.39
N GLN A 187 -10.04 -4.61 0.93
CA GLN A 187 -10.21 -4.26 -0.48
C GLN A 187 -9.19 -4.99 -1.36
N ILE A 188 -7.92 -5.06 -0.99
CA ILE A 188 -6.92 -5.81 -1.77
C ILE A 188 -7.25 -7.30 -1.81
N ALA A 189 -7.74 -7.88 -0.70
CA ALA A 189 -8.13 -9.29 -0.67
C ALA A 189 -9.34 -9.63 -1.56
N GLY A 190 -10.28 -8.69 -1.74
CA GLY A 190 -11.59 -9.01 -2.32
C GLY A 190 -12.05 -8.16 -3.51
N ILE A 191 -11.32 -7.10 -3.91
CA ILE A 191 -11.74 -6.26 -5.03
C ILE A 191 -11.78 -7.08 -6.33
N PRO A 192 -12.92 -7.13 -7.04
CA PRO A 192 -13.03 -7.93 -8.24
C PRO A 192 -12.38 -7.26 -9.44
N LEU A 193 -12.01 -8.07 -10.43
CA LEU A 193 -11.68 -7.58 -11.78
C LEU A 193 -12.89 -6.96 -12.45
N SER A 194 -12.66 -5.92 -13.23
CA SER A 194 -13.70 -5.33 -14.05
C SER A 194 -14.19 -6.32 -15.12
N LYS A 195 -15.50 -6.45 -15.25
CA LYS A 195 -16.11 -7.33 -16.26
C LYS A 195 -15.94 -6.82 -17.70
N THR A 196 -15.68 -5.52 -17.86
CA THR A 196 -15.56 -4.84 -19.15
C THR A 196 -14.12 -4.54 -19.53
N ASN A 197 -13.21 -4.48 -18.56
CA ASN A 197 -11.80 -4.23 -18.77
C ASN A 197 -10.98 -5.09 -17.80
N SER A 198 -10.48 -6.23 -18.25
CA SER A 198 -9.66 -7.14 -17.42
C SER A 198 -8.35 -6.54 -16.92
N GLU A 199 -7.91 -5.41 -17.47
CA GLU A 199 -6.71 -4.69 -17.01
C GLU A 199 -6.98 -3.77 -15.82
N ASP A 200 -8.25 -3.57 -15.41
CA ASP A 200 -8.62 -2.72 -14.28
C ASP A 200 -9.49 -3.50 -13.26
N VAL A 201 -9.69 -2.92 -12.10
CA VAL A 201 -10.63 -3.43 -11.09
C VAL A 201 -12.05 -2.95 -11.39
N ASP A 202 -13.06 -3.59 -10.79
CA ASP A 202 -14.45 -3.15 -10.90
C ASP A 202 -14.66 -1.86 -10.08
N THR A 203 -14.79 -0.73 -10.78
CA THR A 203 -15.02 0.60 -10.17
C THR A 203 -16.40 0.76 -9.52
N LYS A 204 -17.27 -0.23 -9.62
CA LYS A 204 -18.55 -0.27 -8.89
C LYS A 204 -18.40 -0.90 -7.51
N ALA A 205 -17.31 -1.60 -7.27
CA ALA A 205 -16.94 -2.11 -5.94
C ALA A 205 -16.44 -0.96 -5.06
N GLU A 206 -16.32 -1.22 -3.78
CA GLU A 206 -15.71 -0.29 -2.83
C GLU A 206 -14.19 -0.27 -3.07
N ASP A 207 -13.67 0.79 -3.72
CA ASP A 207 -12.29 0.88 -4.20
C ASP A 207 -11.48 2.05 -3.60
N HIS A 208 -12.04 2.78 -2.62
CA HIS A 208 -11.41 4.00 -2.10
C HIS A 208 -10.04 3.77 -1.45
N ALA A 209 -9.86 2.69 -0.70
CA ALA A 209 -8.56 2.38 -0.11
C ALA A 209 -7.58 1.84 -1.16
N TYR A 210 -8.08 1.07 -2.14
CA TYR A 210 -7.31 0.66 -3.30
C TYR A 210 -6.82 1.87 -4.11
N ASP A 211 -7.69 2.86 -4.38
CA ASP A 211 -7.31 4.05 -5.12
C ASP A 211 -6.29 4.90 -4.35
N ALA A 212 -6.46 5.08 -3.04
CA ALA A 212 -5.46 5.74 -2.20
C ALA A 212 -4.10 5.01 -2.27
N LEU A 213 -4.09 3.67 -2.20
CA LEU A 213 -2.87 2.88 -2.36
C LEU A 213 -2.26 3.05 -3.75
N ARG A 214 -3.06 2.99 -4.80
CA ARG A 214 -2.63 3.20 -6.18
C ARG A 214 -1.96 4.57 -6.35
N TYR A 215 -2.56 5.64 -5.81
CA TYR A 215 -1.97 6.98 -5.82
C TYR A 215 -0.64 7.01 -5.09
N MET A 216 -0.55 6.36 -3.92
CA MET A 216 0.70 6.25 -3.16
C MET A 216 1.83 5.64 -3.99
N LEU A 217 1.54 4.56 -4.71
CA LEU A 217 2.53 3.80 -5.46
C LEU A 217 2.93 4.48 -6.78
N MET A 218 1.99 5.16 -7.44
CA MET A 218 2.21 5.81 -8.74
C MET A 218 2.96 7.14 -8.62
N THR A 219 2.73 7.89 -7.56
CA THR A 219 3.42 9.16 -7.35
C THR A 219 4.81 8.94 -6.76
N ARG A 220 5.51 7.97 -7.30
CA ARG A 220 6.87 7.70 -6.88
C ARG A 220 7.77 8.91 -7.12
N MET A 221 8.52 9.21 -6.11
CA MET A 221 9.63 10.13 -6.17
C MET A 221 10.65 9.64 -7.18
N SER A 222 10.63 10.19 -8.37
CA SER A 222 11.78 10.10 -9.30
C SER A 222 13.09 10.56 -8.62
N GLY A 223 12.99 11.39 -7.54
CA GLY A 223 14.12 11.77 -6.68
C GLY A 223 14.55 10.72 -5.67
N TYR A 224 13.67 9.85 -5.19
CA TYR A 224 14.04 8.85 -4.17
C TYR A 224 14.85 7.69 -4.75
N ALA A 225 14.54 7.27 -5.98
CA ALA A 225 15.36 6.31 -6.70
C ALA A 225 16.79 6.85 -6.93
N SER A 226 16.93 8.15 -7.19
CA SER A 226 18.24 8.78 -7.36
C SER A 226 19.03 8.91 -6.06
N ILE A 227 18.36 9.20 -4.93
CA ILE A 227 19.01 9.25 -3.60
C ILE A 227 19.44 7.85 -3.15
N HIS A 228 18.62 6.81 -3.36
CA HIS A 228 19.00 5.43 -3.06
C HIS A 228 20.15 4.94 -3.95
N GLN A 229 20.16 5.30 -5.25
CA GLN A 229 21.31 5.02 -6.12
C GLN A 229 22.56 5.75 -5.65
N GLN A 230 22.44 7.01 -5.21
CA GLN A 230 23.56 7.78 -4.67
C GLN A 230 24.07 7.21 -3.33
N LEU A 231 23.15 6.85 -2.41
CA LEU A 231 23.53 6.21 -1.13
C LEU A 231 24.08 4.81 -1.33
N GLY A 232 23.56 4.03 -2.27
CA GLY A 232 24.11 2.73 -2.67
C GLY A 232 25.51 2.87 -3.30
N ALA A 233 25.72 3.89 -4.13
CA ALA A 233 27.04 4.20 -4.71
C ALA A 233 28.03 4.65 -3.64
N ILE A 234 27.60 5.46 -2.65
CA ILE A 234 28.43 5.88 -1.53
C ILE A 234 28.78 4.66 -0.64
N LYS A 235 27.83 3.79 -0.34
CA LYS A 235 28.05 2.58 0.47
C LYS A 235 29.04 1.62 -0.21
N ASN A 236 28.91 1.42 -1.52
CA ASN A 236 29.85 0.64 -2.31
C ASN A 236 31.23 1.29 -2.42
N HIS A 237 31.29 2.63 -2.48
CA HIS A 237 32.55 3.36 -2.49
C HIS A 237 33.26 3.27 -1.13
N VAL A 238 32.54 3.38 -0.01
CA VAL A 238 33.09 3.23 1.34
C VAL A 238 33.60 1.80 1.56
N HIS A 239 32.88 0.76 1.13
CA HIS A 239 33.38 -0.62 1.20
C HIS A 239 34.64 -0.81 0.38
N LYS A 240 34.67 -0.31 -0.86
CA LYS A 240 35.85 -0.41 -1.72
C LYS A 240 37.08 0.30 -1.12
N VAL A 241 36.89 1.46 -0.52
CA VAL A 241 37.97 2.20 0.17
C VAL A 241 38.43 1.47 1.44
N GLN A 242 37.53 0.81 2.19
CA GLN A 242 37.90 -0.02 3.34
C GLN A 242 38.73 -1.24 2.91
N ASP A 243 38.33 -1.93 1.83
CA ASP A 243 39.07 -3.08 1.29
C ASP A 243 40.46 -2.66 0.77
N GLU A 244 40.58 -1.49 0.15
CA GLU A 244 41.88 -0.95 -0.34
C GLU A 244 42.79 -0.47 0.81
N VAL A 245 42.22 0.03 1.93
CA VAL A 245 42.99 0.56 3.07
C VAL A 245 43.36 -0.52 4.08
N PHE A 246 42.52 -1.56 4.26
CA PHE A 246 42.74 -2.60 5.25
C PHE A 246 43.23 -3.95 4.69
N GLY A 247 43.36 -4.10 3.37
CA GLY A 247 44.13 -5.18 2.73
C GLY A 247 43.57 -6.58 2.96
N TYR A 248 42.22 -6.78 2.88
CA TYR A 248 41.61 -8.10 2.85
C TYR A 248 41.16 -8.49 1.44
#